data_ef790dc9ce36af071168b2555aab9e82
#
_entry.id   ef790dc9ce36af071168b2555aab9e82
#
_cell.length_a   1.000
_cell.length_b   1.000
_cell.length_c   1.000
_cell.angle_alpha   90.00
_cell.angle_beta   90.00
_cell.angle_gamma   90.00
#
_symmetry.space_group_name_H-M   'P 1'
#
loop_
_entity.id
_entity.type
_entity.pdbx_description
1 polymer ?
#
loop_
_entity_poly.entity_id
_entity_poly.type
_entity_poly.pdbx_seq_one_letter_code
_entity_poly.pdbx_strand_id
1 'polypeptide(L)'
;AVLNYERALLMKPGNSDIRANLEVARAKTIDKVEPVPEVFFVSWAKALINSMSVDAWATWGIVSFILFIIALYFFIFSKQIILKKGGFISGIVFLIVVICSNLFASEQKERLVNRSEAIVMNPSVTVRSTPSESGTSLFILHEGRKVSIKDNSMKEWKEIRLEDGKVGWVPASAIEVI
;
A
#
# COMPACT_ATOMS: atom_id res chain seq x y z
N ALA A 1 -16.61 9.37 4.59
CA ALA A 1 -16.66 8.48 3.42
C ALA A 1 -15.27 8.04 2.99
N VAL A 2 -14.32 8.96 2.74
CA VAL A 2 -12.94 8.67 2.26
C VAL A 2 -12.25 7.64 3.15
N LEU A 3 -12.21 7.83 4.49
CA LEU A 3 -11.60 6.91 5.45
C LEU A 3 -12.05 5.45 5.26
N ASN A 4 -13.36 5.22 5.10
CA ASN A 4 -13.88 3.86 4.99
C ASN A 4 -13.52 3.20 3.65
N TYR A 5 -13.46 3.98 2.57
CA TYR A 5 -12.99 3.47 1.28
C TYR A 5 -11.49 3.17 1.29
N GLU A 6 -10.68 4.01 1.95
CA GLU A 6 -9.25 3.74 2.13
C GLU A 6 -9.01 2.46 2.94
N ARG A 7 -9.72 2.28 4.06
CA ARG A 7 -9.68 1.04 4.86
C ARG A 7 -10.12 -0.20 4.05
N ALA A 8 -11.18 -0.05 3.25
CA ALA A 8 -11.64 -1.13 2.38
C ALA A 8 -10.61 -1.45 1.28
N LEU A 9 -9.94 -0.45 0.73
CA LEU A 9 -8.91 -0.62 -0.30
C LEU A 9 -7.64 -1.28 0.26
N LEU A 10 -7.28 -1.04 1.53
CA LEU A 10 -6.19 -1.77 2.20
C LEU A 10 -6.48 -3.28 2.27
N MET A 11 -7.73 -3.65 2.54
CA MET A 11 -8.13 -5.07 2.63
C MET A 11 -8.27 -5.72 1.26
N LYS A 12 -8.74 -4.96 0.25
CA LYS A 12 -9.00 -5.43 -1.11
C LYS A 12 -8.44 -4.46 -2.16
N PRO A 13 -7.11 -4.38 -2.30
CA PRO A 13 -6.46 -3.35 -3.13
C PRO A 13 -6.76 -3.50 -4.63
N GLY A 14 -7.10 -4.70 -5.11
CA GLY A 14 -7.48 -4.97 -6.50
C GLY A 14 -8.94 -4.65 -6.85
N ASN A 15 -9.77 -4.18 -5.90
CA ASN A 15 -11.18 -3.94 -6.17
C ASN A 15 -11.40 -2.58 -6.88
N SER A 16 -11.84 -2.65 -8.15
CA SER A 16 -12.08 -1.49 -9.01
C SER A 16 -13.22 -0.60 -8.51
N ASP A 17 -14.29 -1.20 -7.94
CA ASP A 17 -15.47 -0.46 -7.49
C ASP A 17 -15.15 0.38 -6.26
N ILE A 18 -14.38 -0.18 -5.31
CA ILE A 18 -13.91 0.56 -4.14
C ILE A 18 -13.03 1.73 -4.59
N ARG A 19 -12.14 1.51 -5.56
CA ARG A 19 -11.25 2.55 -6.10
C ARG A 19 -12.05 3.66 -6.78
N ALA A 20 -13.00 3.32 -7.64
CA ALA A 20 -13.84 4.29 -8.33
C ALA A 20 -14.66 5.13 -7.32
N ASN A 21 -15.28 4.49 -6.32
CA ASN A 21 -16.02 5.19 -5.28
C ASN A 21 -15.13 6.09 -4.40
N LEU A 22 -13.88 5.66 -4.13
CA LEU A 22 -12.90 6.49 -3.43
C LEU A 22 -12.55 7.74 -4.24
N GLU A 23 -12.34 7.62 -5.55
CA GLU A 23 -12.08 8.76 -6.43
C GLU A 23 -13.24 9.75 -6.44
N VAL A 24 -14.48 9.26 -6.53
CA VAL A 24 -15.69 10.11 -6.43
C VAL A 24 -15.76 10.82 -5.06
N ALA A 25 -15.41 10.11 -3.98
CA ALA A 25 -15.40 10.70 -2.65
C ALA A 25 -14.29 11.77 -2.50
N ARG A 26 -13.09 11.51 -3.02
CA ARG A 26 -11.97 12.46 -3.04
C ARG A 26 -12.25 13.69 -3.91
N ALA A 27 -12.97 13.54 -5.02
CA ALA A 27 -13.35 14.67 -5.88
C ALA A 27 -14.26 15.69 -5.17
N LYS A 28 -14.94 15.27 -4.08
CA LYS A 28 -15.80 16.13 -3.26
C LYS A 28 -15.04 16.81 -2.10
N THR A 29 -13.77 16.47 -1.87
CA THR A 29 -12.95 17.13 -0.85
C THR A 29 -12.47 18.49 -1.34
N ILE A 30 -12.24 19.42 -0.41
CA ILE A 30 -11.76 20.78 -0.70
C ILE A 30 -10.32 20.73 -1.19
N ASP A 31 -9.48 19.97 -0.51
CA ASP A 31 -8.05 19.85 -0.82
C ASP A 31 -7.83 18.90 -2.00
N LYS A 32 -7.66 19.45 -3.17
CA LYS A 32 -7.29 18.67 -4.35
C LYS A 32 -5.83 18.23 -4.26
N VAL A 33 -5.60 16.96 -4.57
CA VAL A 33 -4.25 16.37 -4.63
C VAL A 33 -3.78 16.46 -6.08
N GLU A 34 -2.72 17.21 -6.31
CA GLU A 34 -1.96 17.07 -7.56
C GLU A 34 -0.98 15.91 -7.35
N PRO A 35 -1.14 14.78 -8.04
CA PRO A 35 -0.22 13.67 -7.88
C PRO A 35 1.18 14.09 -8.33
N VAL A 36 2.16 13.91 -7.45
CA VAL A 36 3.56 14.09 -7.83
C VAL A 36 3.90 13.02 -8.87
N PRO A 37 4.49 13.39 -10.02
CA PRO A 37 4.88 12.41 -11.02
C PRO A 37 5.80 11.34 -10.42
N GLU A 38 5.34 10.11 -10.39
CA GLU A 38 6.17 8.97 -9.98
C GLU A 38 6.91 8.40 -11.19
N VAL A 39 8.09 7.84 -10.92
CA VAL A 39 8.84 7.11 -11.95
C VAL A 39 8.00 5.92 -12.43
N PHE A 40 7.87 5.76 -13.73
CA PHE A 40 7.02 4.73 -14.36
C PHE A 40 7.18 3.33 -13.75
N PHE A 41 8.42 2.89 -13.50
CA PHE A 41 8.67 1.58 -12.91
C PHE A 41 8.11 1.44 -11.48
N VAL A 42 8.12 2.52 -10.70
CA VAL A 42 7.56 2.53 -9.33
C VAL A 42 6.03 2.41 -9.38
N SER A 43 5.39 3.18 -10.24
CA SER A 43 3.94 3.12 -10.43
C SER A 43 3.49 1.75 -10.93
N TRP A 44 4.23 1.16 -11.88
CA TRP A 44 3.96 -0.18 -12.39
C TRP A 44 4.11 -1.26 -11.31
N ALA A 45 5.19 -1.21 -10.52
CA ALA A 45 5.40 -2.14 -9.41
C ALA A 45 4.30 -2.03 -8.35
N LYS A 46 3.91 -0.80 -7.96
CA LYS A 46 2.79 -0.57 -7.05
C LYS A 46 1.47 -1.11 -7.61
N ALA A 47 1.19 -0.90 -8.89
CA ALA A 47 0.00 -1.42 -9.56
C ALA A 47 -0.03 -2.96 -9.54
N LEU A 48 1.12 -3.60 -9.79
CA LEU A 48 1.26 -5.06 -9.75
C LEU A 48 1.05 -5.60 -8.32
N ILE A 49 1.70 -5.02 -7.32
CA ILE A 49 1.53 -5.40 -5.91
C ILE A 49 0.05 -5.28 -5.50
N ASN A 50 -0.59 -4.18 -5.89
CA ASN A 50 -1.98 -3.87 -5.53
C ASN A 50 -3.02 -4.54 -6.45
N SER A 51 -2.62 -5.40 -7.38
CA SER A 51 -3.55 -6.13 -8.25
C SER A 51 -4.34 -7.22 -7.50
N MET A 52 -3.75 -7.76 -6.43
CA MET A 52 -4.34 -8.84 -5.62
C MET A 52 -4.22 -8.51 -4.13
N SER A 53 -5.00 -9.20 -3.29
CA SER A 53 -4.91 -9.11 -1.83
C SER A 53 -3.72 -9.91 -1.29
N VAL A 54 -3.36 -9.65 -0.02
CA VAL A 54 -2.32 -10.43 0.71
C VAL A 54 -2.58 -11.92 0.64
N ASP A 55 -3.83 -12.33 0.92
CA ASP A 55 -4.23 -13.75 0.93
C ASP A 55 -4.15 -14.37 -0.47
N ALA A 56 -4.49 -13.62 -1.52
CA ALA A 56 -4.37 -14.09 -2.88
C ALA A 56 -2.90 -14.29 -3.27
N TRP A 57 -2.01 -13.36 -2.94
CA TRP A 57 -0.56 -13.51 -3.16
C TRP A 57 0.00 -14.70 -2.38
N ALA A 58 -0.39 -14.88 -1.11
CA ALA A 58 0.02 -16.03 -0.31
C ALA A 58 -0.44 -17.35 -0.93
N THR A 59 -1.70 -17.42 -1.41
CA THR A 59 -2.24 -18.60 -2.09
C THR A 59 -1.46 -18.91 -3.37
N TRP A 60 -1.18 -17.91 -4.21
CA TRP A 60 -0.37 -18.09 -5.42
C TRP A 60 1.05 -18.55 -5.08
N GLY A 61 1.65 -18.04 -3.98
CA GLY A 61 2.94 -18.49 -3.49
C GLY A 61 2.94 -19.97 -3.16
N ILE A 62 1.93 -20.45 -2.39
CA ILE A 62 1.79 -21.88 -2.01
C ILE A 62 1.57 -22.77 -3.22
N VAL A 63 0.63 -22.40 -4.12
CA VAL A 63 0.34 -23.17 -5.33
C VAL A 63 1.59 -23.28 -6.21
N SER A 64 2.28 -22.15 -6.43
CA SER A 64 3.52 -22.12 -7.23
C SER A 64 4.63 -22.93 -6.59
N PHE A 65 4.72 -22.97 -5.25
CA PHE A 65 5.70 -23.80 -4.55
C PHE A 65 5.43 -25.30 -4.76
N ILE A 66 4.17 -25.72 -4.71
CA ILE A 66 3.80 -27.12 -5.01
C ILE A 66 4.17 -27.48 -6.45
N LEU A 67 3.86 -26.59 -7.41
CA LEU A 67 4.20 -26.78 -8.83
C LEU A 67 5.73 -26.80 -9.04
N PHE A 68 6.48 -26.00 -8.29
CA PHE A 68 7.94 -26.04 -8.28
C PHE A 68 8.47 -27.41 -7.85
N ILE A 69 7.93 -27.99 -6.78
CA ILE A 69 8.33 -29.35 -6.32
C ILE A 69 8.03 -30.39 -7.40
N ILE A 70 6.87 -30.31 -8.05
CA ILE A 70 6.51 -31.20 -9.16
C ILE A 70 7.49 -31.03 -10.34
N ALA A 71 7.82 -29.81 -10.70
CA ALA A 71 8.77 -29.53 -11.77
C ALA A 71 10.18 -30.08 -11.44
N LEU A 72 10.61 -29.92 -10.18
CA LEU A 72 11.87 -30.46 -9.68
C LEU A 72 11.89 -31.99 -9.73
N TYR A 73 10.76 -32.63 -9.40
CA TYR A 73 10.63 -34.09 -9.51
C TYR A 73 10.86 -34.55 -10.96
N PHE A 74 10.22 -33.93 -11.94
CA PHE A 74 10.44 -34.26 -13.35
C PHE A 74 11.87 -33.96 -13.82
N PHE A 75 12.47 -32.89 -13.36
CA PHE A 75 13.87 -32.56 -13.68
C PHE A 75 14.84 -33.64 -13.16
N ILE A 76 14.64 -34.15 -11.96
CA ILE A 76 15.58 -35.12 -11.33
C ILE A 76 15.31 -36.53 -11.84
N PHE A 77 14.06 -36.99 -11.80
CA PHE A 77 13.73 -38.40 -11.98
C PHE A 77 13.34 -38.82 -13.39
N SER A 78 13.01 -37.86 -14.28
CA SER A 78 12.64 -38.23 -15.65
C SER A 78 13.85 -38.74 -16.45
N LYS A 79 13.62 -39.78 -17.25
CA LYS A 79 14.61 -40.27 -18.22
C LYS A 79 14.53 -39.56 -19.57
N GLN A 80 13.43 -38.87 -19.85
CA GLN A 80 13.18 -38.15 -21.09
C GLN A 80 13.78 -36.76 -21.04
N ILE A 81 14.61 -36.43 -22.03
CA ILE A 81 15.31 -35.12 -22.10
C ILE A 81 14.30 -33.96 -22.17
N ILE A 82 13.16 -34.15 -22.87
CA ILE A 82 12.13 -33.12 -23.04
C ILE A 82 11.51 -32.78 -21.67
N LEU A 83 11.18 -33.78 -20.84
CA LEU A 83 10.63 -33.59 -19.50
C LEU A 83 11.67 -33.00 -18.55
N LYS A 84 12.96 -33.34 -18.67
CA LYS A 84 14.02 -32.69 -17.89
C LYS A 84 14.13 -31.21 -18.21
N LYS A 85 14.19 -30.84 -19.50
CA LYS A 85 14.25 -29.43 -19.93
C LYS A 85 13.00 -28.66 -19.50
N GLY A 86 11.82 -29.25 -19.71
CA GLY A 86 10.56 -28.68 -19.26
C GLY A 86 10.50 -28.46 -17.75
N GLY A 87 10.88 -29.47 -16.96
CA GLY A 87 10.97 -29.39 -15.51
C GLY A 87 11.92 -28.33 -15.01
N PHE A 88 13.09 -28.19 -15.66
CA PHE A 88 14.07 -27.15 -15.31
C PHE A 88 13.53 -25.74 -15.58
N ILE A 89 12.99 -25.48 -16.78
CA ILE A 89 12.48 -24.16 -17.16
C ILE A 89 11.27 -23.78 -16.31
N SER A 90 10.27 -24.70 -16.19
CA SER A 90 9.10 -24.46 -15.36
C SER A 90 9.43 -24.31 -13.89
N GLY A 91 10.42 -25.04 -13.38
CA GLY A 91 10.93 -24.92 -12.02
C GLY A 91 11.47 -23.51 -11.74
N ILE A 92 12.28 -22.96 -12.65
CA ILE A 92 12.79 -21.57 -12.51
C ILE A 92 11.62 -20.57 -12.50
N VAL A 93 10.66 -20.71 -13.41
CA VAL A 93 9.50 -19.82 -13.48
C VAL A 93 8.69 -19.86 -12.18
N PHE A 94 8.36 -21.05 -11.69
CA PHE A 94 7.60 -21.19 -10.44
C PHE A 94 8.38 -20.67 -9.23
N LEU A 95 9.70 -20.87 -9.18
CA LEU A 95 10.54 -20.31 -8.12
C LEU A 95 10.50 -18.77 -8.11
N ILE A 96 10.57 -18.14 -9.28
CA ILE A 96 10.44 -16.67 -9.40
C ILE A 96 9.06 -16.23 -8.90
N VAL A 97 7.97 -16.92 -9.30
CA VAL A 97 6.62 -16.59 -8.83
C VAL A 97 6.51 -16.72 -7.31
N VAL A 98 7.09 -17.77 -6.71
CA VAL A 98 7.12 -17.93 -5.24
C VAL A 98 7.79 -16.74 -4.57
N ILE A 99 8.96 -16.34 -5.05
CA ILE A 99 9.72 -15.22 -4.48
C ILE A 99 8.91 -13.92 -4.61
N CYS A 100 8.43 -13.60 -5.82
CA CYS A 100 7.64 -12.38 -6.06
C CYS A 100 6.36 -12.34 -5.21
N SER A 101 5.62 -13.44 -5.14
CA SER A 101 4.39 -13.53 -4.35
C SER A 101 4.65 -13.27 -2.87
N ASN A 102 5.73 -13.82 -2.32
CA ASN A 102 6.10 -13.59 -0.92
C ASN A 102 6.51 -12.13 -0.67
N LEU A 103 7.29 -11.52 -1.58
CA LEU A 103 7.68 -10.12 -1.45
C LEU A 103 6.46 -9.20 -1.51
N PHE A 104 5.53 -9.44 -2.44
CA PHE A 104 4.32 -8.63 -2.59
C PHE A 104 3.37 -8.78 -1.40
N ALA A 105 3.19 -10.01 -0.91
CA ALA A 105 2.40 -10.27 0.30
C ALA A 105 3.02 -9.58 1.53
N SER A 106 4.34 -9.62 1.67
CA SER A 106 5.06 -8.97 2.77
C SER A 106 4.90 -7.46 2.76
N GLU A 107 5.07 -6.82 1.60
CA GLU A 107 4.90 -5.38 1.43
C GLU A 107 3.49 -4.91 1.76
N GLN A 108 2.46 -5.65 1.29
CA GLN A 108 1.07 -5.32 1.63
C GLN A 108 0.75 -5.55 3.11
N LYS A 109 1.28 -6.63 3.70
CA LYS A 109 1.11 -6.92 5.12
C LYS A 109 1.74 -5.81 5.98
N GLU A 110 2.91 -5.31 5.60
CA GLU A 110 3.57 -4.23 6.32
C GLU A 110 2.69 -2.97 6.35
N ARG A 111 2.06 -2.61 5.24
CA ARG A 111 1.12 -1.47 5.18
C ARG A 111 -0.10 -1.67 6.09
N LEU A 112 -0.62 -2.91 6.17
CA LEU A 112 -1.74 -3.25 7.06
C LEU A 112 -1.38 -3.17 8.55
N VAL A 113 -0.14 -3.50 8.91
CA VAL A 113 0.32 -3.54 10.30
C VAL A 113 0.81 -2.17 10.76
N ASN A 114 1.65 -1.51 9.98
CA ASN A 114 2.31 -0.27 10.39
C ASN A 114 1.41 0.96 10.32
N ARG A 115 0.28 0.90 9.61
CA ARG A 115 -0.77 1.94 9.58
C ARG A 115 -0.20 3.36 9.65
N SER A 116 0.70 3.68 8.73
CA SER A 116 1.39 4.96 8.68
C SER A 116 0.63 6.06 7.93
N GLU A 117 -0.62 5.81 7.57
CA GLU A 117 -1.46 6.74 6.83
C GLU A 117 -2.70 7.12 7.66
N ALA A 118 -3.18 8.34 7.49
CA ALA A 118 -4.36 8.85 8.20
C ALA A 118 -5.19 9.77 7.29
N ILE A 119 -6.44 9.96 7.68
CA ILE A 119 -7.36 10.93 7.04
C ILE A 119 -7.67 12.04 8.04
N VAL A 120 -7.65 13.28 7.55
CA VAL A 120 -8.11 14.45 8.31
C VAL A 120 -9.61 14.33 8.50
N MET A 121 -10.07 14.41 9.74
CA MET A 121 -11.49 14.24 10.12
C MET A 121 -12.15 15.56 10.46
N ASN A 122 -11.38 16.55 10.91
CA ASN A 122 -11.93 17.88 11.24
C ASN A 122 -12.23 18.66 9.95
N PRO A 123 -13.27 19.50 9.93
CA PRO A 123 -13.60 20.36 8.79
C PRO A 123 -12.41 21.20 8.31
N SER A 124 -11.59 21.67 9.25
CA SER A 124 -10.30 22.31 8.98
C SER A 124 -9.34 22.07 10.15
N VAL A 125 -8.07 21.90 9.85
CA VAL A 125 -6.99 21.78 10.84
C VAL A 125 -5.79 22.58 10.38
N THR A 126 -5.22 23.39 11.28
CA THR A 126 -4.00 24.15 11.01
C THR A 126 -2.79 23.26 11.27
N VAL A 127 -1.97 23.07 10.27
CA VAL A 127 -0.68 22.39 10.40
C VAL A 127 0.36 23.37 10.91
N ARG A 128 1.10 22.97 11.95
CA ARG A 128 2.03 23.81 12.68
C ARG A 128 3.48 23.35 12.51
N SER A 129 4.42 24.28 12.76
CA SER A 129 5.86 23.97 12.68
C SER A 129 6.38 23.15 13.87
N THR A 130 5.67 23.17 14.99
CA THR A 130 6.04 22.46 16.23
C THR A 130 4.81 21.80 16.84
N PRO A 131 4.98 20.75 17.67
CA PRO A 131 3.86 20.04 18.34
C PRO A 131 3.29 20.85 19.50
N SER A 132 2.76 22.05 19.23
CA SER A 132 2.24 22.96 20.24
C SER A 132 1.25 23.94 19.59
N GLU A 133 0.29 24.43 20.40
CA GLU A 133 -0.67 25.45 19.98
C GLU A 133 -0.02 26.79 19.63
N SER A 134 1.16 27.07 20.20
CA SER A 134 1.96 28.29 19.93
C SER A 134 2.85 28.18 18.70
N GLY A 135 2.92 27.00 18.05
CA GLY A 135 3.69 26.79 16.82
C GLY A 135 3.21 27.67 15.68
N THR A 136 4.14 28.11 14.82
CA THR A 136 3.80 28.89 13.63
C THR A 136 2.88 28.09 12.70
N SER A 137 1.78 28.71 12.25
CA SER A 137 0.90 28.13 11.23
C SER A 137 1.63 28.03 9.90
N LEU A 138 1.67 26.82 9.32
CA LEU A 138 2.31 26.56 8.03
C LEU A 138 1.27 26.56 6.89
N PHE A 139 0.22 25.78 7.05
CA PHE A 139 -0.89 25.68 6.09
C PHE A 139 -2.11 25.06 6.79
N ILE A 140 -3.24 25.06 6.07
CA ILE A 140 -4.50 24.48 6.58
C ILE A 140 -4.84 23.25 5.74
N LEU A 141 -5.35 22.21 6.40
CA LEU A 141 -5.91 21.02 5.76
C LEU A 141 -7.40 20.92 6.08
N HIS A 142 -8.13 20.32 5.15
CA HIS A 142 -9.56 20.11 5.29
C HIS A 142 -9.90 18.62 5.41
N GLU A 143 -11.11 18.32 5.83
CA GLU A 143 -11.61 16.95 6.00
C GLU A 143 -11.46 16.12 4.72
N GLY A 144 -11.15 14.83 4.89
CA GLY A 144 -10.97 13.90 3.78
C GLY A 144 -9.57 13.91 3.15
N ARG A 145 -8.68 14.85 3.56
CA ARG A 145 -7.29 14.85 3.08
C ARG A 145 -6.52 13.66 3.66
N LYS A 146 -5.87 12.89 2.79
CA LYS A 146 -4.95 11.81 3.18
C LYS A 146 -3.58 12.37 3.50
N VAL A 147 -2.97 11.88 4.58
CA VAL A 147 -1.64 12.27 5.06
C VAL A 147 -0.85 11.04 5.50
N SER A 148 0.47 11.09 5.40
CA SER A 148 1.36 10.07 5.95
C SER A 148 1.85 10.50 7.32
N ILE A 149 1.79 9.63 8.33
CA ILE A 149 2.31 9.88 9.67
C ILE A 149 3.81 9.60 9.66
N LYS A 150 4.61 10.60 10.00
CA LYS A 150 6.06 10.50 10.10
C LYS A 150 6.53 10.16 11.50
N ASP A 151 5.94 10.83 12.49
CA ASP A 151 6.22 10.61 13.90
C ASP A 151 4.91 10.39 14.67
N ASN A 152 4.84 9.27 15.36
CA ASN A 152 3.72 8.82 16.19
C ASN A 152 4.10 8.70 17.67
N SER A 153 5.26 9.22 18.07
CA SER A 153 5.79 9.09 19.45
C SER A 153 4.96 9.87 20.47
N MET A 154 4.38 10.99 20.07
CA MET A 154 3.56 11.84 20.95
C MET A 154 2.10 11.43 20.92
N LYS A 155 1.42 11.45 22.07
CA LYS A 155 -0.01 11.13 22.17
C LYS A 155 -0.91 12.21 21.59
N GLU A 156 -0.58 13.47 21.83
CA GLU A 156 -1.43 14.62 21.49
C GLU A 156 -1.17 15.22 20.12
N TRP A 157 0.04 15.04 19.59
CA TRP A 157 0.48 15.59 18.32
C TRP A 157 1.08 14.52 17.44
N LYS A 158 0.86 14.66 16.11
CA LYS A 158 1.42 13.78 15.09
C LYS A 158 2.14 14.60 14.03
N GLU A 159 3.37 14.20 13.71
CA GLU A 159 4.04 14.75 12.54
C GLU A 159 3.49 14.08 11.28
N ILE A 160 3.01 14.90 10.38
CA ILE A 160 2.45 14.44 9.11
C ILE A 160 3.27 14.92 7.93
N ARG A 161 3.21 14.16 6.85
CA ARG A 161 3.76 14.51 5.54
C ARG A 161 2.68 14.41 4.48
N LEU A 162 2.61 15.41 3.62
CA LEU A 162 1.78 15.42 2.44
C LEU A 162 2.49 14.77 1.24
N GLU A 163 1.72 14.44 0.21
CA GLU A 163 2.25 13.89 -1.05
C GLU A 163 3.19 14.86 -1.78
N ASP A 164 2.96 16.18 -1.65
CA ASP A 164 3.83 17.24 -2.19
C ASP A 164 5.13 17.46 -1.39
N GLY A 165 5.33 16.65 -0.33
CA GLY A 165 6.52 16.69 0.52
C GLY A 165 6.47 17.64 1.69
N LYS A 166 5.44 18.49 1.84
CA LYS A 166 5.27 19.36 3.00
C LYS A 166 5.12 18.55 4.28
N VAL A 167 5.74 19.02 5.35
CA VAL A 167 5.74 18.38 6.67
C VAL A 167 5.28 19.36 7.72
N GLY A 168 4.63 18.86 8.76
CA GLY A 168 4.26 19.65 9.92
C GLY A 168 3.46 18.85 10.95
N TRP A 169 3.04 19.51 12.01
CA TRP A 169 2.40 18.91 13.17
C TRP A 169 0.91 19.21 13.21
N VAL A 170 0.10 18.19 13.49
CA VAL A 170 -1.34 18.31 13.70
C VAL A 170 -1.73 17.66 15.01
N PRO A 171 -2.83 18.13 15.68
CA PRO A 171 -3.39 17.42 16.82
C PRO A 171 -3.81 16.00 16.43
N ALA A 172 -3.49 15.03 17.28
CA ALA A 172 -3.84 13.63 17.05
C ALA A 172 -5.35 13.42 16.92
N SER A 173 -6.16 14.24 17.61
CA SER A 173 -7.62 14.21 17.55
C SER A 173 -8.21 14.68 16.22
N ALA A 174 -7.41 15.34 15.37
CA ALA A 174 -7.86 15.87 14.08
C ALA A 174 -7.74 14.86 12.94
N ILE A 175 -7.04 13.75 13.15
CA ILE A 175 -6.79 12.73 12.13
C ILE A 175 -7.18 11.34 12.64
N GLU A 176 -7.61 10.48 11.71
CA GLU A 176 -7.95 9.08 12.00
C GLU A 176 -7.09 8.16 11.15
N VAL A 177 -6.43 7.20 11.79
CA VAL A 177 -5.53 6.24 11.13
C VAL A 177 -6.33 5.28 10.24
N ILE A 178 -5.79 5.00 9.08
CA ILE A 178 -6.40 4.11 8.07
C ILE A 178 -6.20 2.65 8.46
#